data_a7d3766e85ca04b5694fe0fc6b591400
#
_entry.id   a7d3766e85ca04b5694fe0fc6b591400
#
_cell.length_a   1.000
_cell.length_b   1.000
_cell.length_c   1.000
_cell.angle_alpha   90.00
_cell.angle_beta   90.00
_cell.angle_gamma   90.00
#
_symmetry.space_group_name_H-M   'P 1'
#
loop_
_entity.id
_entity.type
_entity.pdbx_description
1 polymer ?
#
loop_
_entity_poly.entity_id
_entity_poly.type
_entity_poly.pdbx_seq_one_letter_code
_entity_poly.pdbx_strand_id
1 'polypeptide(L)'
;FELFILENEKKYLNLTKKKLKDMKQIKIKYFFSDVYMDEVHGCFVTKYSNLPLCNPDFIYLDGPDLFNVKKSKNNFTTAHPDLMPMVSDILGIEFFLIPGTIILVDGRGANVEFLKKNFKRQWKYKYLKISDQHIFLLNDTPIGELNKKQIKFYNKK
;
A
#
# COMPACT_ATOMS: atom_id res chain seq x y z
N PHE A 1 -0.25 6.96 -18.07
CA PHE A 1 0.02 6.16 -16.87
C PHE A 1 1.09 6.86 -16.03
N GLU A 2 0.80 7.11 -14.75
CA GLU A 2 1.77 7.61 -13.76
C GLU A 2 2.06 6.51 -12.74
N LEU A 3 3.34 6.34 -12.40
CA LEU A 3 3.80 5.43 -11.36
C LEU A 3 4.43 6.25 -10.21
N PHE A 4 3.92 6.05 -8.99
CA PHE A 4 4.46 6.63 -7.77
C PHE A 4 5.19 5.52 -7.01
N ILE A 5 6.46 5.70 -6.73
CA ILE A 5 7.29 4.76 -5.99
C ILE A 5 7.65 5.39 -4.66
N LEU A 6 7.18 4.78 -3.58
CA LEU A 6 7.48 5.18 -2.21
C LEU A 6 8.40 4.15 -1.58
N GLU A 7 9.51 4.60 -1.02
CA GLU A 7 10.55 3.73 -0.45
C GLU A 7 11.16 4.35 0.80
N ASN A 8 11.42 3.56 1.81
CA ASN A 8 12.06 3.99 3.06
C ASN A 8 13.57 3.68 3.12
N GLU A 9 14.12 3.03 2.10
CA GLU A 9 15.55 2.78 1.96
C GLU A 9 16.13 3.43 0.71
N LYS A 10 17.05 4.38 0.89
CA LYS A 10 17.72 5.09 -0.21
C LYS A 10 18.42 4.14 -1.18
N LYS A 11 18.99 3.02 -0.67
CA LYS A 11 19.64 2.00 -1.48
C LYS A 11 18.67 1.42 -2.52
N TYR A 12 17.50 0.96 -2.07
CA TYR A 12 16.50 0.35 -2.95
C TYR A 12 15.84 1.37 -3.87
N LEU A 13 15.57 2.57 -3.37
CA LEU A 13 15.08 3.68 -4.21
C LEU A 13 16.04 3.97 -5.38
N ASN A 14 17.35 4.00 -5.13
CA ASN A 14 18.37 4.24 -6.16
C ASN A 14 18.50 3.06 -7.13
N LEU A 15 18.39 1.81 -6.64
CA LEU A 15 18.37 0.62 -7.48
C LEU A 15 17.16 0.62 -8.42
N THR A 16 15.99 0.98 -7.91
CA THR A 16 14.75 1.07 -8.68
C THR A 16 14.85 2.16 -9.74
N LYS A 17 15.37 3.35 -9.39
CA LYS A 17 15.66 4.41 -10.36
C LYS A 17 16.56 3.93 -11.50
N LYS A 18 17.63 3.18 -11.16
CA LYS A 18 18.56 2.63 -12.15
C LYS A 18 17.88 1.62 -13.07
N LYS A 19 17.06 0.71 -12.50
CA LYS A 19 16.35 -0.33 -13.28
C LYS A 19 15.30 0.24 -14.22
N LEU A 20 14.61 1.31 -13.80
CA LEU A 20 13.50 1.90 -14.55
C LEU A 20 13.89 3.08 -15.43
N LYS A 21 15.20 3.43 -15.51
CA LYS A 21 15.68 4.62 -16.26
C LYS A 21 15.29 4.63 -17.74
N ASP A 22 15.15 3.44 -18.35
CA ASP A 22 14.88 3.29 -19.78
C ASP A 22 13.38 3.18 -20.10
N MET A 23 12.52 3.19 -19.07
CA MET A 23 11.05 3.13 -19.21
C MET A 23 10.45 4.52 -19.55
N LYS A 24 10.82 5.06 -20.72
CA LYS A 24 10.41 6.42 -21.18
C LYS A 24 8.90 6.60 -21.41
N GLN A 25 8.14 5.51 -21.51
CA GLN A 25 6.70 5.53 -21.77
C GLN A 25 5.86 5.80 -20.52
N ILE A 26 6.47 5.74 -19.33
CA ILE A 26 5.78 5.85 -18.06
C ILE A 26 6.34 7.07 -17.31
N LYS A 27 5.45 7.94 -16.85
CA LYS A 27 5.83 9.03 -15.96
C LYS A 27 6.04 8.48 -14.54
N ILE A 28 7.30 8.39 -14.10
CA ILE A 28 7.65 7.82 -12.78
C ILE A 28 8.03 8.94 -11.83
N LYS A 29 7.42 8.93 -10.65
CA LYS A 29 7.75 9.82 -9.52
C LYS A 29 8.30 8.98 -8.37
N TYR A 30 9.43 9.40 -7.81
CA TYR A 30 10.14 8.69 -6.75
C TYR A 30 10.08 9.50 -5.46
N PHE A 31 9.64 8.86 -4.38
CA PHE A 31 9.52 9.45 -3.07
C PHE A 31 10.34 8.64 -2.06
N PHE A 32 11.14 9.33 -1.29
CA PHE A 32 11.75 8.77 -0.11
C PHE A 32 10.95 9.24 1.11
N SER A 33 10.63 8.31 2.01
CA SER A 33 9.95 8.64 3.27
C SER A 33 10.45 7.75 4.38
N ASP A 34 10.82 8.35 5.50
CA ASP A 34 11.10 7.59 6.70
C ASP A 34 9.83 6.89 7.22
N VAL A 35 10.04 5.81 7.97
CA VAL A 35 8.98 5.03 8.62
C VAL A 35 9.14 5.13 10.13
N TYR A 36 8.06 5.20 10.84
CA TYR A 36 8.01 5.25 12.31
C TYR A 36 6.89 4.37 12.86
N MET A 37 6.99 4.04 14.15
CA MET A 37 5.91 3.35 14.85
C MET A 37 4.78 4.31 15.15
N ASP A 38 3.55 3.83 14.97
CA ASP A 38 2.31 4.52 15.32
C ASP A 38 1.34 3.55 15.98
N GLU A 39 0.14 3.99 16.31
CA GLU A 39 -0.91 3.19 16.92
C GLU A 39 -2.25 3.47 16.23
N VAL A 40 -2.93 2.41 15.84
CA VAL A 40 -4.25 2.46 15.26
C VAL A 40 -5.17 1.49 16.01
N HIS A 41 -6.24 2.00 16.60
CA HIS A 41 -7.21 1.21 17.39
C HIS A 41 -6.55 0.30 18.47
N GLY A 42 -5.53 0.82 19.16
CA GLY A 42 -4.80 0.07 20.19
C GLY A 42 -3.78 -0.93 19.65
N CYS A 43 -3.59 -1.02 18.33
CA CYS A 43 -2.59 -1.88 17.70
C CYS A 43 -1.37 -1.07 17.27
N PHE A 44 -0.17 -1.54 17.61
CA PHE A 44 1.07 -0.95 17.09
C PHE A 44 1.21 -1.25 15.60
N VAL A 45 1.57 -0.22 14.84
CA VAL A 45 1.69 -0.27 13.39
C VAL A 45 2.91 0.52 12.94
N THR A 46 3.31 0.32 11.69
CA THR A 46 4.28 1.18 11.01
C THR A 46 3.56 2.14 10.07
N LYS A 47 4.14 3.33 9.89
CA LYS A 47 3.58 4.37 9.05
C LYS A 47 4.69 5.19 8.39
N TYR A 48 4.49 5.57 7.13
CA TYR A 48 5.37 6.51 6.44
C TYR A 48 5.19 7.94 6.96
N SER A 49 6.28 8.69 7.08
CA SER A 49 6.25 10.11 7.47
C SER A 49 5.49 10.97 6.46
N ASN A 50 5.64 10.65 5.18
CA ASN A 50 5.02 11.38 4.08
C ASN A 50 4.54 10.40 3.03
N LEU A 51 3.29 10.55 2.60
CA LEU A 51 2.73 9.85 1.45
C LEU A 51 2.75 10.75 0.21
N PRO A 52 2.91 10.19 -0.99
CA PRO A 52 2.72 10.94 -2.21
C PRO A 52 1.27 11.44 -2.33
N LEU A 53 1.09 12.70 -2.73
CA LEU A 53 -0.23 13.24 -3.00
C LEU A 53 -0.73 12.68 -4.35
N CYS A 54 -1.52 11.63 -4.29
CA CYS A 54 -2.15 10.99 -5.45
C CYS A 54 -3.43 10.27 -5.04
N ASN A 55 -4.28 9.99 -6.02
CA ASN A 55 -5.43 9.10 -5.87
C ASN A 55 -5.20 7.87 -6.75
N PRO A 56 -4.66 6.77 -6.20
CA PRO A 56 -4.24 5.63 -6.99
C PRO A 56 -5.43 4.76 -7.41
N ASP A 57 -5.40 4.26 -8.64
CA ASP A 57 -6.29 3.19 -9.13
C ASP A 57 -5.79 1.80 -8.68
N PHE A 58 -4.47 1.69 -8.48
CA PHE A 58 -3.81 0.47 -8.08
C PHE A 58 -2.70 0.76 -7.06
N ILE A 59 -2.67 -0.01 -5.98
CA ILE A 59 -1.64 0.04 -4.94
C ILE A 59 -0.97 -1.33 -4.87
N TYR A 60 0.36 -1.37 -5.03
CA TYR A 60 1.17 -2.53 -4.75
C TYR A 60 1.85 -2.34 -3.38
N LEU A 61 1.53 -3.21 -2.43
CA LEU A 61 2.02 -3.15 -1.07
C LEU A 61 3.00 -4.29 -0.79
N ASP A 62 4.29 -3.96 -0.78
CA ASP A 62 5.40 -4.86 -0.43
C ASP A 62 6.35 -4.25 0.62
N GLY A 63 6.16 -3.01 0.99
CA GLY A 63 6.91 -2.23 1.97
C GLY A 63 6.10 -1.91 3.23
N PRO A 64 6.65 -1.17 4.18
CA PRO A 64 8.07 -0.78 4.28
C PRO A 64 8.97 -1.91 4.78
N ASP A 65 10.30 -1.67 4.73
CA ASP A 65 11.27 -2.53 5.38
C ASP A 65 11.06 -2.56 6.90
N LEU A 66 11.26 -3.76 7.46
CA LEU A 66 11.03 -4.04 8.88
C LEU A 66 12.04 -3.35 9.79
N PHE A 67 13.33 -3.28 9.38
CA PHE A 67 14.44 -2.87 10.25
C PHE A 67 14.69 -1.37 10.27
N ASN A 68 14.22 -0.62 9.26
CA ASN A 68 14.47 0.81 9.12
C ASN A 68 13.37 1.71 9.71
N VAL A 69 12.89 1.36 10.90
CA VAL A 69 11.90 2.17 11.65
C VAL A 69 12.62 3.19 12.52
N LYS A 70 12.37 4.47 12.30
CA LYS A 70 13.13 5.59 12.91
C LYS A 70 12.74 5.90 14.35
N LYS A 71 11.52 5.63 14.75
CA LYS A 71 11.01 5.95 16.09
C LYS A 71 10.23 4.75 16.63
N SER A 72 10.56 4.34 17.86
CA SER A 72 9.73 3.43 18.62
C SER A 72 8.50 4.15 19.18
N LYS A 73 7.48 3.37 19.53
CA LYS A 73 6.32 3.85 20.32
C LYS A 73 6.22 3.00 21.59
N ASN A 74 6.18 3.66 22.75
CA ASN A 74 6.16 2.98 24.05
C ASN A 74 7.31 1.94 24.19
N ASN A 75 8.50 2.28 23.71
CA ASN A 75 9.68 1.40 23.63
C ASN A 75 9.48 0.16 22.74
N PHE A 76 8.42 0.08 21.95
CA PHE A 76 8.18 -0.98 20.98
C PHE A 76 8.61 -0.56 19.58
N THR A 77 9.21 -1.49 18.85
CA THR A 77 9.57 -1.33 17.43
C THR A 77 9.47 -2.66 16.71
N THR A 78 9.11 -2.63 15.43
CA THR A 78 9.12 -3.81 14.57
C THR A 78 10.51 -4.17 14.05
N ALA A 79 11.56 -3.42 14.39
CA ALA A 79 12.94 -3.70 13.99
C ALA A 79 13.51 -4.95 14.68
N HIS A 80 12.83 -6.08 14.48
CA HIS A 80 13.17 -7.39 15.03
C HIS A 80 12.80 -8.49 14.02
N PRO A 81 13.65 -9.52 13.81
CA PRO A 81 13.43 -10.55 12.79
C PRO A 81 12.13 -11.37 12.98
N ASP A 82 11.67 -11.52 14.20
CA ASP A 82 10.46 -12.29 14.53
C ASP A 82 9.17 -11.47 14.45
N LEU A 83 9.25 -10.18 14.10
CA LEU A 83 8.09 -9.30 14.01
C LEU A 83 7.74 -9.03 12.57
N MET A 84 6.43 -9.04 12.29
CA MET A 84 5.91 -8.71 10.96
C MET A 84 5.58 -7.22 10.86
N PRO A 85 5.91 -6.56 9.75
CA PRO A 85 5.53 -5.18 9.54
C PRO A 85 4.01 -5.05 9.38
N MET A 86 3.43 -4.03 10.02
CA MET A 86 1.99 -3.78 10.07
C MET A 86 1.73 -2.35 9.59
N VAL A 87 1.83 -2.12 8.28
CA VAL A 87 1.64 -0.79 7.71
C VAL A 87 0.17 -0.37 7.73
N SER A 88 -0.08 0.86 8.19
CA SER A 88 -1.43 1.40 8.36
C SER A 88 -1.80 2.52 7.39
N ASP A 89 -0.90 2.96 6.53
CA ASP A 89 -1.10 4.13 5.67
C ASP A 89 -2.36 4.05 4.82
N ILE A 90 -2.69 2.86 4.31
CA ILE A 90 -3.89 2.63 3.49
C ILE A 90 -5.17 2.94 4.27
N LEU A 91 -5.22 2.64 5.57
CA LEU A 91 -6.38 2.96 6.39
C LEU A 91 -6.58 4.48 6.50
N GLY A 92 -5.49 5.24 6.53
CA GLY A 92 -5.53 6.70 6.59
C GLY A 92 -6.08 7.36 5.31
N ILE A 93 -5.90 6.71 4.17
CA ILE A 93 -6.37 7.23 2.87
C ILE A 93 -7.61 6.50 2.33
N GLU A 94 -8.13 5.51 3.04
CA GLU A 94 -9.22 4.64 2.57
C GLU A 94 -10.42 5.40 2.00
N PHE A 95 -10.85 6.47 2.69
CA PHE A 95 -12.02 7.26 2.27
C PHE A 95 -11.76 8.18 1.07
N PHE A 96 -10.50 8.42 0.71
CA PHE A 96 -10.14 9.16 -0.50
C PHE A 96 -10.06 8.27 -1.74
N LEU A 97 -9.96 6.94 -1.56
CA LEU A 97 -9.89 5.99 -2.67
C LEU A 97 -11.23 5.92 -3.40
N ILE A 98 -11.19 5.85 -4.74
CA ILE A 98 -12.40 5.74 -5.56
C ILE A 98 -12.83 4.27 -5.71
N PRO A 99 -14.13 3.97 -5.80
CA PRO A 99 -14.61 2.62 -6.08
C PRO A 99 -13.94 2.03 -7.33
N GLY A 100 -13.52 0.77 -7.25
CA GLY A 100 -12.72 0.10 -8.29
C GLY A 100 -11.22 0.13 -8.03
N THR A 101 -10.72 0.88 -7.03
CA THR A 101 -9.31 0.80 -6.60
C THR A 101 -8.96 -0.62 -6.18
N ILE A 102 -7.79 -1.08 -6.63
CA ILE A 102 -7.24 -2.40 -6.31
C ILE A 102 -6.01 -2.23 -5.42
N ILE A 103 -5.93 -3.02 -4.36
CA ILE A 103 -4.72 -3.18 -3.55
C ILE A 103 -4.23 -4.60 -3.73
N LEU A 104 -2.98 -4.77 -4.14
CA LEU A 104 -2.28 -6.04 -4.17
C LEU A 104 -1.21 -6.03 -3.08
N VAL A 105 -1.33 -6.96 -2.14
CA VAL A 105 -0.34 -7.17 -1.07
C VAL A 105 0.47 -8.41 -1.40
N ASP A 106 1.79 -8.28 -1.44
CA ASP A 106 2.70 -9.37 -1.79
C ASP A 106 3.24 -10.03 -0.51
N GLY A 107 2.84 -11.28 -0.27
CA GLY A 107 3.06 -11.96 1.01
C GLY A 107 2.35 -11.25 2.17
N ARG A 108 3.07 -10.92 3.22
CA ARG A 108 2.64 -10.07 4.35
C ARG A 108 1.27 -10.44 4.97
N GLY A 109 1.00 -11.74 5.16
CA GLY A 109 -0.29 -12.23 5.63
C GLY A 109 -0.80 -11.57 6.92
N ALA A 110 0.10 -11.25 7.87
CA ALA A 110 -0.27 -10.53 9.09
C ALA A 110 -0.80 -9.12 8.80
N ASN A 111 -0.16 -8.38 7.89
CA ASN A 111 -0.62 -7.06 7.47
C ASN A 111 -1.98 -7.15 6.74
N VAL A 112 -2.17 -8.18 5.94
CA VAL A 112 -3.47 -8.46 5.28
C VAL A 112 -4.58 -8.65 6.30
N GLU A 113 -4.37 -9.49 7.30
CA GLU A 113 -5.39 -9.71 8.36
C GLU A 113 -5.65 -8.44 9.17
N PHE A 114 -4.62 -7.63 9.44
CA PHE A 114 -4.79 -6.32 10.05
C PHE A 114 -5.65 -5.38 9.19
N LEU A 115 -5.37 -5.25 7.90
CA LEU A 115 -6.15 -4.42 6.98
C LEU A 115 -7.61 -4.90 6.89
N LYS A 116 -7.84 -6.21 6.71
CA LYS A 116 -9.20 -6.80 6.68
C LYS A 116 -10.04 -6.44 7.90
N LYS A 117 -9.44 -6.46 9.09
CA LYS A 117 -10.13 -6.16 10.35
C LYS A 117 -10.39 -4.66 10.55
N ASN A 118 -9.62 -3.78 9.89
CA ASN A 118 -9.65 -2.34 10.12
C ASN A 118 -10.27 -1.54 8.98
N PHE A 119 -10.44 -2.09 7.79
CA PHE A 119 -11.15 -1.45 6.70
C PHE A 119 -12.61 -1.11 7.10
N LYS A 120 -13.06 0.09 6.71
CA LYS A 120 -14.40 0.62 7.00
C LYS A 120 -15.32 0.58 5.79
N ARG A 121 -14.75 0.50 4.58
CA ARG A 121 -15.48 0.45 3.30
C ARG A 121 -15.66 -0.99 2.83
N GLN A 122 -16.38 -1.20 1.74
CA GLN A 122 -16.69 -2.53 1.21
C GLN A 122 -15.56 -3.03 0.30
N TRP A 123 -14.70 -3.86 0.83
CA TRP A 123 -13.62 -4.50 0.09
C TRP A 123 -13.94 -5.96 -0.22
N LYS A 124 -13.90 -6.33 -1.52
CA LYS A 124 -13.83 -7.74 -1.91
C LYS A 124 -12.39 -8.22 -1.77
N TYR A 125 -12.22 -9.37 -1.15
CA TYR A 125 -10.91 -9.97 -0.92
C TYR A 125 -10.73 -11.28 -1.68
N LYS A 126 -9.54 -11.52 -2.22
CA LYS A 126 -9.13 -12.77 -2.86
C LYS A 126 -7.68 -13.08 -2.51
N TYR A 127 -7.40 -14.34 -2.19
CA TYR A 127 -6.04 -14.84 -1.98
C TYR A 127 -5.60 -15.72 -3.15
N LEU A 128 -4.46 -15.41 -3.73
CA LEU A 128 -3.81 -16.17 -4.81
C LEU A 128 -2.70 -17.04 -4.20
N LYS A 129 -3.04 -18.27 -3.79
CA LYS A 129 -2.13 -19.18 -3.06
C LYS A 129 -0.81 -19.44 -3.79
N ILE A 130 -0.84 -19.61 -5.12
CA ILE A 130 0.35 -19.98 -5.91
C ILE A 130 1.42 -18.87 -5.87
N SER A 131 1.01 -17.61 -5.89
CA SER A 131 1.89 -16.44 -5.89
C SER A 131 2.04 -15.79 -4.52
N ASP A 132 1.37 -16.32 -3.50
CA ASP A 132 1.26 -15.73 -2.15
C ASP A 132 0.83 -14.25 -2.17
N GLN A 133 -0.14 -13.93 -3.02
CA GLN A 133 -0.62 -12.57 -3.21
C GLN A 133 -2.06 -12.41 -2.74
N HIS A 134 -2.33 -11.28 -2.11
CA HIS A 134 -3.64 -10.92 -1.58
C HIS A 134 -4.17 -9.70 -2.32
N ILE A 135 -5.39 -9.80 -2.84
CA ILE A 135 -6.04 -8.75 -3.62
C ILE A 135 -7.24 -8.22 -2.86
N PHE A 136 -7.31 -6.90 -2.72
CA PHE A 136 -8.51 -6.18 -2.28
C PHE A 136 -9.03 -5.33 -3.43
N LEU A 137 -10.32 -5.40 -3.68
CA LEU A 137 -11.03 -4.56 -4.64
C LEU A 137 -12.07 -3.72 -3.89
N LEU A 138 -11.97 -2.40 -3.98
CA LEU A 138 -12.97 -1.50 -3.40
C LEU A 138 -14.28 -1.58 -4.18
N ASN A 139 -15.28 -2.21 -3.57
CA ASN A 139 -16.55 -2.59 -4.22
C ASN A 139 -17.73 -1.71 -3.80
N ASP A 140 -17.49 -0.46 -3.47
CA ASP A 140 -18.55 0.50 -3.18
C ASP A 140 -19.32 0.91 -4.44
N THR A 141 -20.46 1.55 -4.23
CA THR A 141 -21.26 2.15 -5.31
C THR A 141 -20.42 3.18 -6.09
N PRO A 142 -20.42 3.13 -7.43
CA PRO A 142 -19.70 4.10 -8.25
C PRO A 142 -20.13 5.55 -7.96
N ILE A 143 -19.15 6.45 -7.88
CA ILE A 143 -19.36 7.88 -7.57
C ILE A 143 -19.76 8.73 -8.79
N GLY A 144 -20.13 8.11 -9.90
CA GLY A 144 -20.59 8.79 -11.11
C GLY A 144 -20.34 7.96 -12.37
N GLU A 145 -20.79 8.46 -13.52
CA GLU A 145 -20.73 7.70 -14.78
C GLU A 145 -19.30 7.44 -15.27
N LEU A 146 -18.35 8.34 -15.03
CA LEU A 146 -16.94 8.11 -15.39
C LEU A 146 -16.35 6.96 -14.57
N ASN A 147 -16.55 6.98 -13.26
CA ASN A 147 -16.09 5.91 -12.38
C ASN A 147 -16.76 4.56 -12.71
N LYS A 148 -18.05 4.57 -13.03
CA LYS A 148 -18.77 3.37 -13.48
C LYS A 148 -18.18 2.79 -14.79
N LYS A 149 -17.79 3.65 -15.75
CA LYS A 149 -17.11 3.22 -16.97
C LYS A 149 -15.72 2.65 -16.68
N GLN A 150 -14.96 3.28 -15.77
CA GLN A 150 -13.65 2.82 -15.32
C GLN A 150 -13.73 1.42 -14.69
N ILE A 151 -14.65 1.22 -13.75
CA ILE A 151 -14.89 -0.08 -13.11
C ILE A 151 -15.25 -1.15 -14.16
N LYS A 152 -16.12 -0.83 -15.10
CA LYS A 152 -16.47 -1.73 -16.21
C LYS A 152 -15.27 -2.08 -17.10
N PHE A 153 -14.38 -1.12 -17.34
CA PHE A 153 -13.16 -1.34 -18.12
C PHE A 153 -12.22 -2.34 -17.44
N TYR A 154 -11.97 -2.19 -16.14
CA TYR A 154 -11.10 -3.10 -15.39
C TYR A 154 -11.73 -4.49 -15.15
N ASN A 155 -13.06 -4.60 -15.12
CA ASN A 155 -13.78 -5.86 -14.92
C ASN A 155 -14.10 -6.58 -16.24
N LYS A 156 -13.68 -6.07 -17.38
CA LYS A 156 -13.79 -6.83 -18.66
C LYS A 156 -12.78 -7.98 -18.61
N LYS A 157 -13.32 -9.18 -18.47
CA LYS A 157 -12.58 -10.44 -18.67
C LYS A 157 -12.28 -10.64 -20.14
#